data_2358415df5c584733b5605045ef847b8
#
_entry.id   2358415df5c584733b5605045ef847b8
#
_cell.length_a   1.000
_cell.length_b   1.000
_cell.length_c   1.000
_cell.angle_alpha   90.00
_cell.angle_beta   90.00
_cell.angle_gamma   90.00
#
_symmetry.space_group_name_H-M   'P 1'
#
loop_
_entity.id
_entity.type
_entity.pdbx_description
1 polymer ?
#
loop_
_entity_poly.entity_id
_entity_poly.type
_entity_poly.pdbx_seq_one_letter_code
_entity_poly.pdbx_strand_id
1 'polypeptide(L)'
;MRLSFASPSFVSLVLAIPALCATIPRASLESRAFVSGQWSLAQQGTTGVSAQQLAVVSETTVIIFDKVERNPMTVNGHVAWASEFNLETKTARPLNPISNTWCATGSFLGNGTFISSGGNPLRTARRIGTNGLQGLRLFNPCTNGACDLYENPSRIRLTSNRWYPSSVRIEDGSVIIWGGSTSGGFINGAGINNPSYEFYPPKNINGFNGLKIPSQFMVDTLNGNHFPILVQLPDGNIFIAANQAAMIFNWRTNTETRLPGIPNGVRISSPFSAGAILLPLTPENNYTPEILICGGSTVSDRVSASSLSSQTPASAQCSRMILDSAGIAAGWKAESMPVPRVMPELILLPDSRVLIVNGAQSGVAGYGNVGNQIGQSNADHPAFTPVIYDPAAPAGSRFSSSGIPASTIPRMYHSTATLTPNGTVMLAGSNPNNDVTTRNYPTEYRVEFYSPPYLSQPRPTYTGLPATVNFGSTFTLSVTLPSGVNGASVWAMDLGFATHGVHMDTRAVKLVSTLSSDKRTLTVTGPPNGRIYPPGPAFIYVVTDAGVPSFGHKTIIGTGASPPVDQGAIDNMLRSTSGPSLLADGPVPTEGEGSHVATNVIPA
;
A
#
# COMPACT_ATOMS: atom_id res chain seq x y z
N MET A 1 70.26 -55.01 21.70
CA MET A 1 68.91 -55.33 22.18
C MET A 1 68.08 -54.05 22.13
N ARG A 2 67.26 -53.89 21.08
CA ARG A 2 66.31 -52.77 20.92
C ARG A 2 64.91 -53.35 20.98
N LEU A 3 64.16 -53.00 21.99
CA LEU A 3 62.75 -53.34 22.13
C LEU A 3 61.91 -52.32 21.36
N SER A 4 61.12 -52.84 20.43
CA SER A 4 60.14 -52.07 19.63
C SER A 4 58.79 -52.15 20.32
N PHE A 5 58.21 -50.99 20.70
CA PHE A 5 56.83 -50.89 21.24
C PHE A 5 55.89 -50.61 20.06
N ALA A 6 54.92 -51.49 19.86
CA ALA A 6 53.81 -51.30 18.95
C ALA A 6 52.71 -50.50 19.63
N SER A 7 52.22 -49.45 18.97
CA SER A 7 51.05 -48.65 19.43
C SER A 7 49.76 -49.30 18.85
N PRO A 8 48.69 -49.40 19.63
CA PRO A 8 47.40 -49.82 19.12
C PRO A 8 46.64 -48.69 18.40
N SER A 9 46.24 -48.93 17.19
CA SER A 9 45.34 -48.07 16.40
C SER A 9 43.90 -48.17 16.93
N PHE A 10 43.36 -47.08 17.44
CA PHE A 10 41.93 -46.97 17.71
C PHE A 10 41.18 -46.60 16.41
N VAL A 11 40.34 -47.51 15.97
CA VAL A 11 39.36 -47.27 14.90
C VAL A 11 38.12 -46.64 15.52
N SER A 12 37.92 -45.35 15.33
CA SER A 12 36.68 -44.67 15.72
C SER A 12 35.60 -44.95 14.71
N LEU A 13 34.62 -45.72 15.08
CA LEU A 13 33.41 -45.98 14.30
C LEU A 13 32.47 -44.75 14.47
N VAL A 14 32.43 -43.86 13.45
CA VAL A 14 31.46 -42.75 13.40
C VAL A 14 30.14 -43.31 12.91
N LEU A 15 29.20 -43.55 13.83
CA LEU A 15 27.80 -43.83 13.49
C LEU A 15 27.15 -42.54 12.95
N ALA A 16 26.98 -42.44 11.66
CA ALA A 16 26.13 -41.40 11.04
C ALA A 16 24.65 -41.74 11.35
N ILE A 17 24.06 -41.02 12.29
CA ILE A 17 22.60 -41.01 12.49
C ILE A 17 22.00 -40.17 11.36
N PRO A 18 21.15 -40.73 10.49
CA PRO A 18 20.42 -39.91 9.52
C PRO A 18 19.47 -38.99 10.30
N ALA A 19 19.69 -37.70 10.23
CA ALA A 19 18.72 -36.72 10.69
C ALA A 19 17.45 -36.89 9.85
N LEU A 20 16.44 -37.56 10.40
CA LEU A 20 15.08 -37.49 9.88
C LEU A 20 14.64 -36.02 10.02
N CYS A 21 14.75 -35.28 8.92
CA CYS A 21 14.10 -33.99 8.78
C CYS A 21 12.58 -34.28 8.71
N ALA A 22 11.93 -34.38 9.86
CA ALA A 22 10.49 -34.42 9.93
C ALA A 22 9.98 -33.08 9.34
N THR A 23 9.48 -33.12 8.12
CA THR A 23 8.70 -32.03 7.56
C THR A 23 7.45 -31.87 8.42
N ILE A 24 7.46 -30.89 9.32
CA ILE A 24 6.26 -30.46 10.04
C ILE A 24 5.26 -30.06 8.95
N PRO A 25 4.06 -30.67 8.92
CA PRO A 25 3.06 -30.27 7.94
C PRO A 25 2.79 -28.78 8.14
N ARG A 26 2.97 -28.00 7.09
CA ARG A 26 2.74 -26.56 7.07
C ARG A 26 1.25 -26.33 7.35
N ALA A 27 0.91 -25.70 8.46
CA ALA A 27 -0.46 -25.28 8.72
C ALA A 27 -0.87 -24.32 7.59
N SER A 28 -1.77 -24.77 6.71
CA SER A 28 -2.42 -23.92 5.72
C SER A 28 -3.26 -22.88 6.48
N LEU A 29 -3.45 -21.70 5.88
CA LEU A 29 -4.48 -20.77 6.34
C LEU A 29 -5.77 -21.59 6.53
N GLU A 30 -6.34 -21.56 7.74
CA GLU A 30 -7.52 -22.37 8.05
C GLU A 30 -8.63 -22.07 7.04
N SER A 31 -9.14 -23.11 6.38
CA SER A 31 -10.35 -23.01 5.57
C SER A 31 -11.51 -22.63 6.50
N ARG A 32 -11.93 -21.37 6.45
CA ARG A 32 -13.11 -20.91 7.18
C ARG A 32 -14.36 -21.08 6.32
N ALA A 33 -15.47 -21.42 6.96
CA ALA A 33 -16.76 -21.26 6.32
C ALA A 33 -17.01 -19.75 6.15
N PHE A 34 -17.10 -19.27 4.92
CA PHE A 34 -17.46 -17.89 4.64
C PHE A 34 -18.97 -17.72 4.62
N VAL A 35 -19.43 -16.54 5.07
CA VAL A 35 -20.83 -16.18 4.94
C VAL A 35 -21.20 -16.18 3.45
N SER A 36 -22.09 -17.10 3.07
CA SER A 36 -22.73 -17.08 1.76
C SER A 36 -23.81 -15.99 1.72
N GLY A 37 -23.99 -15.36 0.58
CA GLY A 37 -24.99 -14.31 0.42
C GLY A 37 -24.63 -13.34 -0.69
N GLN A 38 -25.51 -12.39 -0.90
CA GLN A 38 -25.28 -11.37 -1.93
C GLN A 38 -24.54 -10.16 -1.37
N TRP A 39 -23.61 -9.67 -2.15
CA TRP A 39 -23.00 -8.37 -1.96
C TRP A 39 -23.99 -7.27 -2.35
N SER A 40 -23.87 -6.11 -1.73
CA SER A 40 -24.56 -4.91 -2.20
C SER A 40 -23.56 -3.81 -2.57
N LEU A 41 -23.97 -2.92 -3.46
CA LEU A 41 -23.23 -1.75 -3.90
C LEU A 41 -24.13 -0.53 -3.73
N ALA A 42 -23.64 0.49 -3.01
CA ALA A 42 -24.36 1.74 -2.82
C ALA A 42 -23.45 2.93 -3.17
N GLN A 43 -23.97 3.86 -3.97
CA GLN A 43 -23.34 5.15 -4.19
C GLN A 43 -23.81 6.14 -3.14
N GLN A 44 -22.87 6.72 -2.36
CA GLN A 44 -23.21 7.62 -1.25
C GLN A 44 -22.16 8.72 -1.09
N GLY A 45 -22.54 9.96 -1.35
CA GLY A 45 -21.70 11.14 -1.17
C GLY A 45 -20.70 11.39 -2.29
N THR A 46 -19.94 12.45 -2.12
CA THR A 46 -18.85 12.86 -3.02
C THR A 46 -17.65 13.31 -2.20
N THR A 47 -16.47 13.11 -2.75
CA THR A 47 -15.19 13.45 -2.10
C THR A 47 -14.81 14.93 -2.24
N GLY A 48 -15.47 15.68 -3.14
CA GLY A 48 -15.19 17.10 -3.41
C GLY A 48 -13.92 17.37 -4.22
N VAL A 49 -12.92 16.50 -4.11
CA VAL A 49 -11.73 16.40 -4.96
C VAL A 49 -11.65 14.98 -5.51
N SER A 50 -11.02 14.71 -6.66
CA SER A 50 -10.89 13.34 -7.18
C SER A 50 -9.92 12.55 -6.31
N ALA A 51 -10.34 11.36 -5.82
CA ALA A 51 -9.57 10.60 -4.85
C ALA A 51 -8.42 9.83 -5.52
N GLN A 52 -7.36 10.54 -5.88
CA GLN A 52 -6.11 9.95 -6.35
C GLN A 52 -5.38 9.16 -5.26
N GLN A 53 -5.51 9.61 -4.02
CA GLN A 53 -4.90 9.02 -2.84
C GLN A 53 -5.91 9.05 -1.69
N LEU A 54 -5.88 8.03 -0.82
CA LEU A 54 -6.71 8.03 0.38
C LEU A 54 -6.11 7.20 1.52
N ALA A 55 -6.47 7.57 2.76
CA ALA A 55 -6.21 6.78 3.96
C ALA A 55 -7.34 6.97 4.98
N VAL A 56 -7.71 5.89 5.68
CA VAL A 56 -8.63 5.96 6.82
C VAL A 56 -7.84 6.45 8.03
N VAL A 57 -8.18 7.62 8.56
CA VAL A 57 -7.43 8.28 9.65
C VAL A 57 -8.12 8.15 11.01
N SER A 58 -9.43 7.87 11.03
CA SER A 58 -10.20 7.63 12.26
C SER A 58 -11.29 6.57 12.02
N GLU A 59 -12.10 6.27 13.03
CA GLU A 59 -13.25 5.37 12.87
C GLU A 59 -14.30 5.93 11.91
N THR A 60 -14.31 7.25 11.71
CA THR A 60 -15.36 7.95 10.95
C THR A 60 -14.83 8.81 9.81
N THR A 61 -13.51 8.93 9.60
CA THR A 61 -12.98 9.85 8.59
C THR A 61 -11.89 9.24 7.72
N VAL A 62 -11.89 9.67 6.46
CA VAL A 62 -10.92 9.31 5.41
C VAL A 62 -10.31 10.60 4.87
N ILE A 63 -8.99 10.69 4.86
CA ILE A 63 -8.28 11.78 4.21
C ILE A 63 -8.05 11.44 2.73
N ILE A 64 -8.25 12.42 1.85
CA ILE A 64 -8.22 12.25 0.40
C ILE A 64 -7.33 13.34 -0.19
N PHE A 65 -6.50 12.95 -1.16
CA PHE A 65 -5.66 13.87 -1.91
C PHE A 65 -5.85 13.71 -3.41
N ASP A 66 -5.69 14.81 -4.09
CA ASP A 66 -5.72 14.97 -5.53
C ASP A 66 -4.48 15.75 -6.00
N LYS A 67 -4.40 16.02 -7.27
CA LYS A 67 -3.49 17.02 -7.85
C LYS A 67 -4.13 18.41 -7.81
N VAL A 68 -3.32 19.45 -7.95
CA VAL A 68 -3.82 20.83 -8.12
C VAL A 68 -4.50 20.97 -9.47
N GLU A 69 -5.82 21.00 -9.48
CA GLU A 69 -6.68 21.13 -10.67
C GLU A 69 -7.97 21.91 -10.37
N ARG A 70 -8.88 22.04 -11.34
CA ARG A 70 -10.12 22.83 -11.22
C ARG A 70 -11.24 22.10 -10.45
N ASN A 71 -10.91 21.49 -9.32
CA ASN A 71 -11.90 20.83 -8.47
C ASN A 71 -13.04 21.78 -8.08
N PRO A 72 -14.28 21.26 -7.91
CA PRO A 72 -15.41 22.09 -7.49
C PRO A 72 -15.32 22.58 -6.06
N MET A 73 -14.62 21.84 -5.19
CA MET A 73 -14.40 22.24 -3.79
C MET A 73 -13.35 23.35 -3.69
N THR A 74 -13.58 24.29 -2.79
CA THR A 74 -12.68 25.44 -2.55
C THR A 74 -12.31 25.56 -1.08
N VAL A 75 -11.14 26.14 -0.80
CA VAL A 75 -10.64 26.47 0.54
C VAL A 75 -9.85 27.79 0.47
N ASN A 76 -10.03 28.68 1.43
CA ASN A 76 -9.28 29.95 1.54
C ASN A 76 -9.20 30.76 0.23
N GLY A 77 -10.28 30.75 -0.57
CA GLY A 77 -10.37 31.49 -1.84
C GLY A 77 -9.69 30.83 -3.07
N HIS A 78 -9.23 29.60 -2.95
CA HIS A 78 -8.70 28.83 -4.07
C HIS A 78 -9.31 27.42 -4.15
N VAL A 79 -9.07 26.70 -5.25
CA VAL A 79 -9.51 25.31 -5.42
C VAL A 79 -8.83 24.41 -4.39
N ALA A 80 -9.56 23.46 -3.82
CA ALA A 80 -8.99 22.44 -2.94
C ALA A 80 -8.41 21.29 -3.76
N TRP A 81 -7.33 20.68 -3.26
CA TRP A 81 -6.77 19.43 -3.78
C TRP A 81 -6.55 18.40 -2.67
N ALA A 82 -7.18 18.63 -1.52
CA ALA A 82 -7.33 17.63 -0.47
C ALA A 82 -8.66 17.83 0.27
N SER A 83 -9.21 16.76 0.80
CA SER A 83 -10.43 16.78 1.60
C SER A 83 -10.41 15.71 2.68
N GLU A 84 -11.25 15.88 3.70
CA GLU A 84 -11.59 14.86 4.67
C GLU A 84 -13.04 14.45 4.47
N PHE A 85 -13.26 13.17 4.17
CA PHE A 85 -14.58 12.59 3.95
C PHE A 85 -15.07 11.89 5.22
N ASN A 86 -16.29 12.21 5.67
CA ASN A 86 -16.90 11.57 6.82
C ASN A 86 -17.70 10.33 6.39
N LEU A 87 -17.37 9.17 6.97
CA LEU A 87 -17.97 7.88 6.65
C LEU A 87 -19.40 7.72 7.18
N GLU A 88 -19.84 8.53 8.14
CA GLU A 88 -21.21 8.48 8.69
C GLU A 88 -22.13 9.43 7.92
N THR A 89 -21.76 10.70 7.82
CA THR A 89 -22.58 11.73 7.16
C THR A 89 -22.48 11.70 5.63
N LYS A 90 -21.49 11.00 5.06
CA LYS A 90 -21.19 10.94 3.61
C LYS A 90 -20.89 12.30 2.99
N THR A 91 -20.35 13.21 3.78
CA THR A 91 -19.97 14.56 3.35
C THR A 91 -18.46 14.75 3.43
N ALA A 92 -17.93 15.68 2.64
CA ALA A 92 -16.53 16.05 2.65
C ALA A 92 -16.34 17.51 3.06
N ARG A 93 -15.25 17.81 3.79
CA ARG A 93 -14.76 19.16 4.02
C ARG A 93 -13.40 19.35 3.35
N PRO A 94 -13.06 20.57 2.89
CA PRO A 94 -11.75 20.81 2.32
C PRO A 94 -10.64 20.76 3.37
N LEU A 95 -9.44 20.38 2.91
CA LEU A 95 -8.17 20.56 3.59
C LEU A 95 -7.29 21.46 2.74
N ASN A 96 -6.31 22.12 3.36
CA ASN A 96 -5.50 23.15 2.72
C ASN A 96 -3.99 22.80 2.71
N PRO A 97 -3.54 21.78 1.95
CA PRO A 97 -2.10 21.58 1.74
C PRO A 97 -1.49 22.78 1.00
N ILE A 98 -0.24 23.10 1.33
CA ILE A 98 0.52 24.17 0.67
C ILE A 98 1.16 23.69 -0.62
N SER A 99 1.71 22.46 -0.60
CA SER A 99 2.45 21.88 -1.72
C SER A 99 1.59 20.89 -2.54
N ASN A 100 1.94 20.73 -3.82
CA ASN A 100 1.22 19.86 -4.73
C ASN A 100 1.40 18.38 -4.36
N THR A 101 0.31 17.72 -4.01
CA THR A 101 0.23 16.31 -3.58
C THR A 101 0.18 15.32 -4.73
N TRP A 102 0.20 15.75 -5.97
CA TRP A 102 0.05 14.88 -7.12
C TRP A 102 1.11 13.78 -7.14
N CYS A 103 0.66 12.53 -7.11
CA CYS A 103 1.48 11.32 -7.04
C CYS A 103 2.48 11.31 -5.87
N ALA A 104 2.09 11.89 -4.75
CA ALA A 104 2.77 11.69 -3.46
C ALA A 104 2.54 10.29 -2.93
N THR A 105 3.34 9.88 -1.96
CA THR A 105 3.13 8.69 -1.13
C THR A 105 2.58 9.06 0.23
N GLY A 106 2.10 8.07 0.99
CA GLY A 106 1.63 8.26 2.36
C GLY A 106 1.81 7.05 3.25
N SER A 107 1.82 7.29 4.56
CA SER A 107 1.99 6.29 5.61
C SER A 107 1.50 6.87 6.95
N PHE A 108 1.67 6.10 8.03
CA PHE A 108 1.45 6.56 9.40
C PHE A 108 2.75 6.42 10.21
N LEU A 109 2.96 7.32 11.16
CA LEU A 109 4.01 7.20 12.15
C LEU A 109 3.56 6.31 13.32
N GLY A 110 4.52 5.87 14.14
CA GLY A 110 4.27 5.02 15.31
C GLY A 110 3.28 5.60 16.32
N ASN A 111 3.14 6.90 16.39
CA ASN A 111 2.17 7.61 17.23
C ASN A 111 0.79 7.81 16.58
N GLY A 112 0.58 7.28 15.37
CA GLY A 112 -0.67 7.42 14.62
C GLY A 112 -0.82 8.69 13.78
N THR A 113 0.17 9.59 13.76
CA THR A 113 0.18 10.74 12.84
C THR A 113 0.29 10.25 11.41
N PHE A 114 -0.61 10.71 10.54
CA PHE A 114 -0.52 10.46 9.09
C PHE A 114 0.58 11.34 8.48
N ILE A 115 1.33 10.80 7.53
CA ILE A 115 2.36 11.51 6.76
C ILE A 115 2.13 11.30 5.26
N SER A 116 2.12 12.41 4.48
CA SER A 116 2.21 12.40 3.02
C SER A 116 3.57 12.95 2.59
N SER A 117 4.21 12.32 1.61
CA SER A 117 5.60 12.62 1.22
C SER A 117 5.78 12.72 -0.29
N GLY A 118 6.54 13.72 -0.74
CA GLY A 118 6.78 13.95 -2.15
C GLY A 118 5.61 14.62 -2.86
N GLY A 119 5.60 14.57 -4.18
CA GLY A 119 4.58 15.16 -5.03
C GLY A 119 5.16 15.82 -6.29
N ASN A 120 4.33 16.52 -7.04
CA ASN A 120 4.67 17.03 -8.37
C ASN A 120 5.35 18.39 -8.32
N PRO A 121 6.34 18.67 -9.20
CA PRO A 121 7.00 19.97 -9.30
C PRO A 121 6.15 21.08 -9.95
N LEU A 122 5.14 20.69 -10.73
CA LEU A 122 4.41 21.64 -11.54
C LEU A 122 3.54 22.56 -10.69
N ARG A 123 3.63 23.84 -11.00
CA ARG A 123 2.69 24.86 -10.54
C ARG A 123 1.61 25.00 -11.63
N THR A 124 0.38 25.10 -11.23
CA THR A 124 -0.69 25.41 -12.16
C THR A 124 -0.51 26.82 -12.75
N ALA A 125 -1.07 27.08 -13.93
CA ALA A 125 -1.12 28.40 -14.55
C ALA A 125 -1.67 29.51 -13.62
N ARG A 126 -2.39 29.12 -12.57
CA ARG A 126 -2.96 30.02 -11.55
C ARG A 126 -2.03 30.34 -10.38
N ARG A 127 -0.79 29.84 -10.35
CA ARG A 127 0.17 30.02 -9.25
C ARG A 127 -0.35 29.57 -7.88
N ILE A 128 -1.21 28.54 -7.85
CA ILE A 128 -1.77 27.96 -6.63
C ILE A 128 -0.91 26.77 -6.23
N GLY A 129 -0.57 26.68 -4.93
CA GLY A 129 0.29 25.64 -4.39
C GLY A 129 1.77 25.88 -4.70
N THR A 130 2.62 25.07 -4.08
CA THR A 130 4.07 25.09 -4.25
C THR A 130 4.58 23.74 -4.78
N ASN A 131 5.85 23.67 -5.15
CA ASN A 131 6.51 22.45 -5.57
C ASN A 131 6.40 21.36 -4.50
N GLY A 132 5.85 20.21 -4.85
CA GLY A 132 5.60 19.08 -3.95
C GLY A 132 6.74 18.07 -3.84
N LEU A 133 7.78 18.15 -4.68
CA LEU A 133 8.82 17.12 -4.79
C LEU A 133 9.52 16.78 -3.45
N GLN A 134 9.69 17.75 -2.57
CA GLN A 134 10.28 17.58 -1.23
C GLN A 134 9.23 17.75 -0.11
N GLY A 135 7.95 17.83 -0.46
CA GLY A 135 6.86 18.05 0.49
C GLY A 135 6.77 16.95 1.54
N LEU A 136 6.64 17.35 2.80
CA LEU A 136 6.22 16.51 3.92
C LEU A 136 5.03 17.17 4.59
N ARG A 137 3.93 16.43 4.69
CA ARG A 137 2.64 16.88 5.23
C ARG A 137 2.22 15.95 6.34
N LEU A 138 1.95 16.50 7.51
CA LEU A 138 1.51 15.74 8.68
C LEU A 138 0.03 16.05 8.97
N PHE A 139 -0.73 15.02 9.35
CA PHE A 139 -2.13 15.17 9.71
C PHE A 139 -2.48 14.33 10.93
N ASN A 140 -3.18 14.94 11.88
CA ASN A 140 -3.80 14.26 13.01
C ASN A 140 -5.31 14.52 12.97
N PRO A 141 -6.16 13.49 12.92
CA PRO A 141 -7.60 13.68 12.89
C PRO A 141 -8.10 14.30 14.19
N CYS A 142 -9.14 15.12 14.10
CA CYS A 142 -9.81 15.74 15.24
C CYS A 142 -11.33 15.59 15.15
N THR A 143 -12.01 15.72 16.28
CA THR A 143 -13.46 15.56 16.37
C THR A 143 -14.23 16.86 16.09
N ASN A 144 -13.55 18.01 16.16
CA ASN A 144 -14.17 19.32 15.98
C ASN A 144 -14.12 19.84 14.53
N GLY A 145 -13.56 19.08 13.58
CA GLY A 145 -13.45 19.48 12.18
C GLY A 145 -12.47 20.64 11.90
N ALA A 146 -11.66 21.07 12.88
CA ALA A 146 -10.74 22.17 12.74
C ALA A 146 -9.30 21.77 12.38
N CYS A 147 -8.99 20.46 12.34
CA CYS A 147 -7.66 19.96 11.96
C CYS A 147 -7.39 20.12 10.46
N ASP A 148 -6.15 20.41 10.14
CA ASP A 148 -5.65 20.56 8.78
C ASP A 148 -4.23 19.98 8.66
N LEU A 149 -3.68 20.00 7.47
CA LEU A 149 -2.34 19.54 7.18
C LEU A 149 -1.29 20.52 7.72
N TYR A 150 -0.29 19.98 8.40
CA TYR A 150 0.88 20.74 8.80
C TYR A 150 2.00 20.53 7.79
N GLU A 151 2.47 21.63 7.21
CA GLU A 151 3.65 21.70 6.35
C GLU A 151 4.58 22.83 6.81
N ASN A 152 5.87 22.56 6.89
CA ASN A 152 6.89 23.56 7.15
C ASN A 152 8.22 23.18 6.49
N PRO A 153 8.45 23.55 5.22
CA PRO A 153 9.63 23.13 4.47
C PRO A 153 10.97 23.59 5.07
N SER A 154 10.97 24.61 5.94
CA SER A 154 12.19 25.03 6.65
C SER A 154 12.60 24.06 7.76
N ARG A 155 11.67 23.22 8.25
CA ARG A 155 11.87 22.31 9.38
C ARG A 155 11.70 20.83 9.01
N ILE A 156 10.74 20.54 8.13
CA ILE A 156 10.44 19.18 7.67
C ILE A 156 10.37 19.16 6.14
N ARG A 157 11.22 18.32 5.52
CA ARG A 157 11.25 18.13 4.07
C ARG A 157 11.99 16.85 3.72
N LEU A 158 11.77 16.34 2.52
CA LEU A 158 12.62 15.31 1.95
C LEU A 158 14.00 15.89 1.57
N THR A 159 15.02 15.05 1.62
CA THR A 159 16.38 15.44 1.26
C THR A 159 16.61 15.46 -0.24
N SER A 160 15.70 14.87 -1.00
CA SER A 160 15.75 14.80 -2.46
C SER A 160 14.36 14.88 -3.08
N ASN A 161 14.32 15.33 -4.32
CA ASN A 161 13.08 15.41 -5.10
C ASN A 161 12.49 14.02 -5.34
N ARG A 162 11.17 13.82 -5.06
CA ARG A 162 10.48 12.56 -5.28
C ARG A 162 9.06 12.78 -5.80
N TRP A 163 8.82 12.37 -7.04
CA TRP A 163 7.51 12.20 -7.63
C TRP A 163 7.30 10.73 -7.94
N TYR A 164 6.15 10.14 -7.63
CA TYR A 164 5.88 8.69 -7.65
C TYR A 164 6.77 7.84 -6.71
N PRO A 165 7.11 8.28 -5.49
CA PRO A 165 7.77 7.43 -4.52
C PRO A 165 6.77 6.49 -3.84
N SER A 166 7.27 5.44 -3.20
CA SER A 166 6.50 4.64 -2.25
C SER A 166 7.03 4.80 -0.84
N SER A 167 6.24 4.43 0.15
CA SER A 167 6.64 4.45 1.56
C SER A 167 6.25 3.17 2.28
N VAL A 168 6.93 2.90 3.39
CA VAL A 168 6.61 1.79 4.29
C VAL A 168 7.01 2.17 5.72
N ARG A 169 6.10 1.92 6.67
CA ARG A 169 6.37 2.05 8.10
C ARG A 169 7.19 0.86 8.59
N ILE A 170 8.23 1.13 9.38
CA ILE A 170 9.14 0.11 9.89
C ILE A 170 8.96 -0.13 11.40
N GLU A 171 9.67 -1.11 11.94
CA GLU A 171 9.51 -1.68 13.27
C GLU A 171 9.64 -0.71 14.45
N ASP A 172 10.22 0.47 14.25
CA ASP A 172 10.33 1.54 15.26
C ASP A 172 9.30 2.67 15.08
N GLY A 173 8.38 2.51 14.13
CA GLY A 173 7.33 3.48 13.83
C GLY A 173 7.75 4.63 12.94
N SER A 174 9.00 4.67 12.46
CA SER A 174 9.42 5.61 11.41
C SER A 174 9.04 5.09 10.02
N VAL A 175 9.17 5.95 9.01
CA VAL A 175 8.78 5.66 7.63
C VAL A 175 10.01 5.74 6.72
N ILE A 176 10.18 4.75 5.85
CA ILE A 176 11.09 4.81 4.71
C ILE A 176 10.33 5.30 3.50
N ILE A 177 10.88 6.29 2.80
CA ILE A 177 10.39 6.82 1.53
C ILE A 177 11.37 6.40 0.43
N TRP A 178 10.87 5.71 -0.61
CA TRP A 178 11.68 4.97 -1.57
C TRP A 178 11.40 5.37 -3.01
N GLY A 179 12.47 5.60 -3.79
CA GLY A 179 12.41 5.77 -5.24
C GLY A 179 11.72 7.03 -5.71
N GLY A 180 10.98 6.89 -6.79
CA GLY A 180 10.35 7.98 -7.51
C GLY A 180 11.26 8.64 -8.52
N SER A 181 10.83 9.76 -9.09
CA SER A 181 11.60 10.59 -10.02
C SER A 181 11.87 11.99 -9.46
N THR A 182 12.94 12.62 -9.95
CA THR A 182 13.35 13.97 -9.54
C THR A 182 12.57 15.08 -10.23
N SER A 183 11.82 14.73 -11.28
CA SER A 183 11.00 15.63 -12.08
C SER A 183 9.89 14.86 -12.80
N GLY A 184 9.16 15.50 -13.73
CA GLY A 184 8.12 14.85 -14.52
C GLY A 184 8.63 13.72 -15.43
N GLY A 185 7.74 12.77 -15.75
CA GLY A 185 8.00 11.67 -16.67
C GLY A 185 6.91 10.60 -16.55
N PHE A 186 6.33 10.19 -17.68
CA PHE A 186 5.31 9.13 -17.73
C PHE A 186 5.91 7.75 -17.41
N ILE A 187 7.03 7.42 -18.06
CA ILE A 187 7.89 6.28 -17.75
C ILE A 187 9.17 6.85 -17.15
N ASN A 188 9.70 6.24 -16.11
CA ASN A 188 10.95 6.67 -15.52
C ASN A 188 12.11 6.48 -16.50
N GLY A 189 13.23 7.13 -16.25
CA GLY A 189 14.43 7.05 -17.09
C GLY A 189 15.66 7.51 -16.32
N ALA A 190 16.85 7.17 -16.82
CA ALA A 190 18.10 7.43 -16.11
C ALA A 190 18.30 8.92 -15.74
N GLY A 191 17.81 9.85 -16.59
CA GLY A 191 17.97 11.30 -16.36
C GLY A 191 17.08 11.89 -15.27
N ILE A 192 16.01 11.18 -14.89
CA ILE A 192 15.04 11.65 -13.89
C ILE A 192 14.85 10.69 -12.70
N ASN A 193 15.43 9.49 -12.77
CA ASN A 193 15.34 8.50 -11.70
C ASN A 193 15.91 9.05 -10.38
N ASN A 194 15.27 8.72 -9.27
CA ASN A 194 15.85 8.90 -7.94
C ASN A 194 16.14 7.53 -7.30
N PRO A 195 17.29 6.90 -7.63
CA PRO A 195 17.63 5.57 -7.16
C PRO A 195 18.12 5.62 -5.70
N SER A 196 17.26 6.02 -4.80
CA SER A 196 17.59 6.19 -3.38
C SER A 196 16.37 6.06 -2.49
N TYR A 197 16.62 5.94 -1.20
CA TYR A 197 15.61 6.02 -0.15
C TYR A 197 16.05 6.95 0.98
N GLU A 198 15.13 7.37 1.82
CA GLU A 198 15.37 8.20 3.00
C GLU A 198 14.35 7.92 4.09
N PHE A 199 14.59 8.40 5.30
CA PHE A 199 13.76 8.13 6.46
C PHE A 199 13.04 9.39 6.94
N TYR A 200 11.84 9.18 7.50
CA TYR A 200 11.21 10.20 8.33
C TYR A 200 10.77 9.59 9.68
N PRO A 201 11.19 10.18 10.83
CA PRO A 201 12.21 11.22 10.97
C PRO A 201 13.57 10.81 10.38
N PRO A 202 14.43 11.79 10.00
CA PRO A 202 15.78 11.52 9.50
C PRO A 202 16.59 10.64 10.46
N LYS A 203 17.37 9.71 9.92
CA LYS A 203 18.20 8.75 10.67
C LYS A 203 19.64 8.75 10.16
N ASN A 204 20.58 8.49 11.04
CA ASN A 204 21.95 8.18 10.63
C ASN A 204 22.09 6.66 10.40
N ILE A 205 21.85 6.21 9.18
CA ILE A 205 22.01 4.82 8.77
C ILE A 205 23.25 4.71 7.88
N ASN A 206 24.17 3.82 8.23
CA ASN A 206 25.43 3.57 7.49
C ASN A 206 26.24 4.84 7.18
N GLY A 207 26.19 5.84 8.05
CA GLY A 207 26.94 7.09 7.92
C GLY A 207 26.30 8.16 7.01
N PHE A 208 25.11 7.91 6.44
CA PHE A 208 24.42 8.89 5.59
C PHE A 208 23.82 10.06 6.36
N ASN A 209 23.72 9.96 7.68
CA ASN A 209 23.43 11.06 8.59
C ASN A 209 22.25 11.96 8.16
N GLY A 210 21.07 11.34 7.98
CA GLY A 210 19.82 12.01 7.63
C GLY A 210 19.62 12.31 6.16
N LEU A 211 20.60 12.00 5.29
CA LEU A 211 20.50 12.21 3.86
C LEU A 211 20.01 10.94 3.13
N LYS A 212 19.66 11.10 1.85
CA LYS A 212 19.22 9.99 0.99
C LYS A 212 20.33 8.93 0.84
N ILE A 213 19.93 7.67 0.79
CA ILE A 213 20.80 6.49 0.68
C ILE A 213 20.60 5.84 -0.69
N PRO A 214 21.66 5.55 -1.46
CA PRO A 214 21.53 4.93 -2.79
C PRO A 214 20.92 3.53 -2.75
N SER A 215 20.21 3.16 -3.83
CA SER A 215 19.69 1.82 -4.11
C SER A 215 20.06 1.39 -5.51
N GLN A 216 20.80 0.29 -5.64
CA GLN A 216 21.12 -0.31 -6.93
C GLN A 216 19.89 -0.93 -7.58
N PHE A 217 18.96 -1.48 -6.77
CA PHE A 217 17.69 -2.02 -7.26
C PHE A 217 16.91 -1.01 -8.10
N MET A 218 16.85 0.26 -7.68
CA MET A 218 16.15 1.30 -8.42
C MET A 218 16.86 1.74 -9.70
N VAL A 219 18.16 1.43 -9.85
CA VAL A 219 18.89 1.58 -11.12
C VAL A 219 18.54 0.42 -12.05
N ASP A 220 18.60 -0.82 -11.54
CA ASP A 220 18.43 -2.05 -12.31
C ASP A 220 16.99 -2.25 -12.81
N THR A 221 16.00 -1.65 -12.13
CA THR A 221 14.58 -1.80 -12.47
C THR A 221 14.03 -0.71 -13.39
N LEU A 222 14.90 0.15 -13.96
CA LEU A 222 14.48 1.09 -14.99
C LEU A 222 13.96 0.34 -16.23
N ASN A 223 12.93 0.88 -16.93
CA ASN A 223 12.35 2.21 -16.73
C ASN A 223 11.02 2.18 -15.92
N GLY A 224 10.27 1.12 -15.95
CA GLY A 224 8.93 0.98 -15.33
C GLY A 224 9.01 0.74 -13.82
N ASN A 225 9.55 1.67 -13.03
CA ASN A 225 9.81 1.49 -11.59
C ASN A 225 9.21 2.59 -10.70
N HIS A 226 8.27 3.40 -11.20
CA HIS A 226 7.49 4.33 -10.39
C HIS A 226 6.57 3.58 -9.43
N PHE A 227 6.33 4.10 -8.22
CA PHE A 227 5.56 3.45 -7.17
C PHE A 227 5.98 1.98 -6.98
N PRO A 228 7.22 1.70 -6.56
CA PRO A 228 7.63 0.34 -6.22
C PRO A 228 6.76 -0.20 -5.08
N ILE A 229 6.52 -1.51 -5.07
CA ILE A 229 5.78 -2.20 -4.01
C ILE A 229 6.72 -2.41 -2.83
N LEU A 230 6.33 -1.95 -1.64
CA LEU A 230 7.10 -2.09 -0.40
C LEU A 230 6.25 -2.76 0.68
N VAL A 231 6.81 -3.76 1.36
CA VAL A 231 6.16 -4.44 2.48
C VAL A 231 7.19 -4.75 3.56
N GLN A 232 6.99 -4.27 4.80
CA GLN A 232 7.80 -4.72 5.92
C GLN A 232 7.49 -6.18 6.26
N LEU A 233 8.53 -6.99 6.42
CA LEU A 233 8.45 -8.42 6.71
C LEU A 233 8.59 -8.70 8.23
N PRO A 234 8.11 -9.87 8.69
CA PRO A 234 8.20 -10.29 10.09
C PRO A 234 9.63 -10.46 10.64
N ASP A 235 10.63 -10.55 9.80
CA ASP A 235 12.06 -10.54 10.19
C ASP A 235 12.64 -9.11 10.31
N GLY A 236 11.86 -8.08 9.97
CA GLY A 236 12.23 -6.67 10.00
C GLY A 236 12.95 -6.19 8.73
N ASN A 237 13.12 -7.05 7.73
CA ASN A 237 13.52 -6.64 6.38
C ASN A 237 12.32 -6.09 5.60
N ILE A 238 12.56 -5.59 4.40
CA ILE A 238 11.51 -5.07 3.52
C ILE A 238 11.52 -5.89 2.23
N PHE A 239 10.36 -6.42 1.87
CA PHE A 239 10.12 -6.89 0.50
C PHE A 239 9.93 -5.68 -0.41
N ILE A 240 10.64 -5.65 -1.53
CA ILE A 240 10.52 -4.60 -2.53
C ILE A 240 10.39 -5.23 -3.91
N ALA A 241 9.42 -4.74 -4.70
CA ALA A 241 9.27 -5.18 -6.07
C ALA A 241 9.00 -3.98 -7.00
N ALA A 242 9.65 -3.98 -8.16
CA ALA A 242 9.50 -2.96 -9.19
C ALA A 242 9.79 -3.55 -10.57
N ASN A 243 9.11 -3.06 -11.60
CA ASN A 243 9.20 -3.56 -12.96
C ASN A 243 8.92 -5.07 -13.01
N GLN A 244 9.90 -5.90 -13.28
CA GLN A 244 9.82 -7.37 -13.30
C GLN A 244 10.67 -8.03 -12.21
N ALA A 245 11.22 -7.25 -11.29
CA ALA A 245 12.17 -7.71 -10.28
C ALA A 245 11.59 -7.60 -8.87
N ALA A 246 12.11 -8.44 -7.97
CA ALA A 246 11.82 -8.39 -6.54
C ALA A 246 13.10 -8.61 -5.72
N MET A 247 13.11 -8.11 -4.48
CA MET A 247 14.20 -8.30 -3.53
C MET A 247 13.70 -8.32 -2.09
N ILE A 248 14.53 -8.84 -1.19
CA ILE A 248 14.48 -8.57 0.25
C ILE A 248 15.58 -7.56 0.56
N PHE A 249 15.22 -6.50 1.25
CA PHE A 249 16.11 -5.40 1.60
C PHE A 249 16.30 -5.29 3.12
N ASN A 250 17.56 -5.36 3.56
CA ASN A 250 17.93 -5.06 4.93
C ASN A 250 18.38 -3.60 5.05
N TRP A 251 17.49 -2.76 5.55
CA TRP A 251 17.73 -1.33 5.66
C TRP A 251 18.80 -0.95 6.71
N ARG A 252 19.09 -1.84 7.67
CA ARG A 252 20.11 -1.60 8.72
C ARG A 252 21.52 -1.73 8.17
N THR A 253 21.72 -2.64 7.21
CA THR A 253 23.03 -2.91 6.59
C THR A 253 23.11 -2.42 5.14
N ASN A 254 22.04 -1.82 4.61
CA ASN A 254 21.91 -1.43 3.19
C ASN A 254 22.18 -2.60 2.22
N THR A 255 21.66 -3.79 2.54
CA THR A 255 21.90 -5.02 1.76
C THR A 255 20.68 -5.38 0.93
N GLU A 256 20.87 -5.51 -0.37
CA GLU A 256 19.87 -5.93 -1.35
C GLU A 256 20.06 -7.41 -1.70
N THR A 257 19.07 -8.28 -1.39
CA THR A 257 19.06 -9.71 -1.75
C THR A 257 18.00 -9.94 -2.82
N ARG A 258 18.43 -10.27 -4.03
CA ARG A 258 17.51 -10.49 -5.16
C ARG A 258 16.66 -11.74 -4.96
N LEU A 259 15.41 -11.66 -5.33
CA LEU A 259 14.45 -12.76 -5.40
C LEU A 259 14.22 -13.19 -6.86
N PRO A 260 13.58 -14.36 -7.09
CA PRO A 260 13.09 -14.70 -8.42
C PRO A 260 12.24 -13.57 -9.01
N GLY A 261 12.45 -13.27 -10.30
CA GLY A 261 11.70 -12.24 -11.01
C GLY A 261 10.23 -12.58 -11.18
N ILE A 262 9.40 -11.57 -11.42
CA ILE A 262 7.98 -11.74 -11.71
C ILE A 262 7.84 -12.56 -13.00
N PRO A 263 7.09 -13.68 -12.99
CA PRO A 263 7.05 -14.58 -14.14
C PRO A 263 6.32 -14.00 -15.36
N ASN A 264 6.53 -14.65 -16.52
CA ASN A 264 5.83 -14.40 -17.78
C ASN A 264 5.99 -12.98 -18.34
N GLY A 265 7.05 -12.26 -17.94
CA GLY A 265 7.35 -10.93 -18.47
C GLY A 265 6.41 -9.82 -17.99
N VAL A 266 5.61 -10.07 -16.95
CA VAL A 266 4.68 -9.06 -16.41
C VAL A 266 5.42 -7.99 -15.64
N ARG A 267 5.16 -6.72 -15.98
CA ARG A 267 5.58 -5.52 -15.24
C ARG A 267 4.50 -5.11 -14.27
N ILE A 268 4.90 -4.70 -13.08
CA ILE A 268 4.00 -4.53 -11.94
C ILE A 268 3.93 -3.12 -11.37
N SER A 269 4.89 -2.27 -11.66
CA SER A 269 4.92 -0.89 -11.17
C SER A 269 4.50 0.12 -12.25
N SER A 270 4.12 1.33 -11.85
CA SER A 270 3.60 2.35 -12.76
C SER A 270 4.59 2.67 -13.91
N PRO A 271 4.08 2.80 -15.16
CA PRO A 271 2.68 2.86 -15.57
C PRO A 271 2.02 1.49 -15.87
N PHE A 272 2.70 0.38 -15.67
CA PHE A 272 2.18 -0.98 -15.94
C PHE A 272 1.38 -1.57 -14.77
N SER A 273 1.16 -0.86 -13.77
CA SER A 273 0.54 -1.01 -12.46
C SER A 273 -0.25 -2.30 -12.23
N ALA A 274 0.33 -3.22 -11.47
CA ALA A 274 -0.38 -4.29 -10.76
C ALA A 274 -0.80 -3.80 -9.38
N GLY A 275 -1.72 -4.50 -8.73
CA GLY A 275 -1.96 -4.40 -7.30
C GLY A 275 -1.18 -5.45 -6.53
N ALA A 276 -0.78 -5.16 -5.29
CA ALA A 276 -0.04 -6.09 -4.46
C ALA A 276 -0.46 -6.03 -2.99
N ILE A 277 -0.34 -7.17 -2.30
CA ILE A 277 -0.72 -7.25 -0.89
C ILE A 277 0.09 -8.32 -0.14
N LEU A 278 0.36 -8.04 1.14
CA LEU A 278 0.79 -9.05 2.10
C LEU A 278 -0.44 -9.82 2.56
N LEU A 279 -0.45 -11.14 2.34
CA LEU A 279 -1.53 -11.99 2.84
C LEU A 279 -1.53 -12.05 4.38
N PRO A 280 -2.68 -12.38 5.01
CA PRO A 280 -2.82 -12.33 6.46
C PRO A 280 -1.74 -13.10 7.21
N LEU A 281 -1.17 -12.48 8.22
CA LEU A 281 -0.18 -13.06 9.12
C LEU A 281 -0.88 -13.72 10.32
N THR A 282 -0.56 -14.99 10.59
CA THR A 282 -1.21 -15.75 11.66
C THR A 282 -0.20 -16.47 12.55
N PRO A 283 -0.48 -16.64 13.85
CA PRO A 283 0.40 -17.38 14.75
C PRO A 283 0.51 -18.86 14.37
N GLU A 284 -0.52 -19.44 13.73
CA GLU A 284 -0.57 -20.84 13.32
C GLU A 284 0.50 -21.20 12.28
N ASN A 285 0.89 -20.25 11.43
CA ASN A 285 1.99 -20.41 10.45
C ASN A 285 3.26 -19.65 10.87
N ASN A 286 3.38 -19.30 12.14
CA ASN A 286 4.50 -18.51 12.67
C ASN A 286 4.69 -17.18 11.93
N TYR A 287 3.59 -16.53 11.53
CA TYR A 287 3.58 -15.26 10.79
C TYR A 287 4.42 -15.30 9.51
N THR A 288 4.52 -16.46 8.86
CA THR A 288 5.27 -16.61 7.59
C THR A 288 4.67 -15.69 6.53
N PRO A 289 5.45 -14.74 5.98
CA PRO A 289 4.91 -13.78 5.03
C PRO A 289 4.71 -14.39 3.65
N GLU A 290 3.64 -13.96 2.99
CA GLU A 290 3.27 -14.39 1.67
C GLU A 290 2.77 -13.17 0.87
N ILE A 291 3.35 -12.93 -0.31
CA ILE A 291 3.00 -11.80 -1.17
C ILE A 291 2.14 -12.27 -2.33
N LEU A 292 1.07 -11.53 -2.60
CA LEU A 292 0.22 -11.67 -3.77
C LEU A 292 0.33 -10.41 -4.63
N ILE A 293 0.60 -10.58 -5.94
CA ILE A 293 0.65 -9.48 -6.92
C ILE A 293 -0.26 -9.87 -8.08
N CYS A 294 -1.24 -9.03 -8.40
CA CYS A 294 -2.25 -9.32 -9.43
C CYS A 294 -2.32 -8.23 -10.50
N GLY A 295 -2.45 -8.61 -11.75
CA GLY A 295 -2.57 -7.69 -12.88
C GLY A 295 -1.23 -7.24 -13.44
N GLY A 296 -1.19 -6.03 -13.99
CA GLY A 296 -0.01 -5.48 -14.64
C GLY A 296 -0.04 -5.61 -16.17
N SER A 297 1.12 -5.46 -16.81
CA SER A 297 1.24 -5.50 -18.27
C SER A 297 2.52 -6.17 -18.74
N THR A 298 2.49 -6.84 -19.89
CA THR A 298 3.67 -7.42 -20.55
C THR A 298 4.33 -6.46 -21.56
N VAL A 299 3.79 -5.27 -21.72
CA VAL A 299 4.31 -4.26 -22.65
C VAL A 299 5.72 -3.85 -22.24
N SER A 300 6.60 -3.64 -23.23
CA SER A 300 7.96 -3.18 -23.00
C SER A 300 7.98 -1.73 -22.46
N ASP A 301 8.80 -1.48 -21.46
CA ASP A 301 9.05 -0.15 -20.89
C ASP A 301 10.18 0.62 -21.60
N ARG A 302 10.71 0.06 -22.70
CA ARG A 302 11.77 0.64 -23.53
C ARG A 302 11.27 1.22 -24.83
N VAL A 303 9.97 1.16 -25.09
CA VAL A 303 9.34 1.77 -26.26
C VAL A 303 8.92 3.21 -25.95
N SER A 304 8.76 4.04 -26.98
CA SER A 304 8.23 5.39 -26.78
C SER A 304 6.80 5.34 -26.27
N ALA A 305 6.39 6.31 -25.47
CA ALA A 305 5.03 6.39 -24.94
C ALA A 305 3.97 6.38 -26.06
N SER A 306 4.24 7.08 -27.17
CA SER A 306 3.36 7.13 -28.34
C SER A 306 3.20 5.80 -29.10
N SER A 307 4.12 4.84 -28.87
CA SER A 307 4.03 3.48 -29.43
C SER A 307 3.20 2.55 -28.54
N LEU A 308 2.85 2.97 -27.33
CA LEU A 308 1.93 2.24 -26.47
C LEU A 308 0.49 2.45 -26.94
N SER A 309 -0.38 1.49 -26.63
CA SER A 309 -1.79 1.51 -27.03
C SER A 309 -2.71 1.34 -25.83
N SER A 310 -3.76 2.15 -25.77
CA SER A 310 -4.85 1.99 -24.81
C SER A 310 -5.58 0.64 -24.96
N GLN A 311 -5.41 -0.03 -26.10
CA GLN A 311 -6.07 -1.30 -26.44
C GLN A 311 -5.19 -2.54 -26.14
N THR A 312 -3.94 -2.36 -25.74
CA THR A 312 -3.09 -3.50 -25.39
C THR A 312 -3.67 -4.26 -24.19
N PRO A 313 -3.93 -5.57 -24.29
CA PRO A 313 -4.51 -6.33 -23.18
C PRO A 313 -3.68 -6.23 -21.89
N ALA A 314 -4.35 -6.01 -20.78
CA ALA A 314 -3.76 -6.11 -19.45
C ALA A 314 -3.48 -7.58 -19.08
N SER A 315 -2.67 -7.81 -18.07
CA SER A 315 -2.41 -9.14 -17.53
C SER A 315 -3.54 -9.60 -16.61
N ALA A 316 -3.96 -10.86 -16.75
CA ALA A 316 -4.83 -11.54 -15.79
C ALA A 316 -4.03 -12.27 -14.68
N GLN A 317 -2.70 -12.24 -14.74
CA GLN A 317 -1.85 -13.01 -13.83
C GLN A 317 -1.94 -12.48 -12.40
N CYS A 318 -2.09 -13.43 -11.45
CA CYS A 318 -1.79 -13.25 -10.04
C CYS A 318 -0.59 -14.12 -9.68
N SER A 319 0.47 -13.52 -9.20
CA SER A 319 1.70 -14.18 -8.76
C SER A 319 1.76 -14.20 -7.24
N ARG A 320 1.96 -15.37 -6.65
CA ARG A 320 2.03 -15.57 -5.20
C ARG A 320 3.35 -16.23 -4.82
N MET A 321 4.02 -15.70 -3.78
CA MET A 321 5.28 -16.28 -3.27
C MET A 321 5.31 -16.22 -1.75
N ILE A 322 5.68 -17.33 -1.14
CA ILE A 322 5.96 -17.42 0.28
C ILE A 322 7.41 -17.01 0.50
N LEU A 323 7.66 -16.14 1.47
CA LEU A 323 8.99 -15.55 1.70
C LEU A 323 9.75 -16.26 2.84
N ASP A 324 9.68 -17.58 2.90
CA ASP A 324 10.66 -18.39 3.61
C ASP A 324 11.65 -19.04 2.62
N SER A 325 12.70 -19.68 3.11
CA SER A 325 13.74 -20.27 2.26
C SER A 325 13.18 -21.29 1.25
N ALA A 326 12.21 -22.11 1.64
CA ALA A 326 11.59 -23.11 0.78
C ALA A 326 10.68 -22.47 -0.28
N GLY A 327 9.89 -21.46 0.10
CA GLY A 327 9.00 -20.73 -0.80
C GLY A 327 9.78 -19.89 -1.81
N ILE A 328 10.87 -19.23 -1.39
CA ILE A 328 11.76 -18.50 -2.29
C ILE A 328 12.42 -19.45 -3.30
N ALA A 329 12.90 -20.61 -2.85
CA ALA A 329 13.46 -21.63 -3.74
C ALA A 329 12.43 -22.19 -4.73
N ALA A 330 11.16 -22.33 -4.31
CA ALA A 330 10.06 -22.76 -5.18
C ALA A 330 9.59 -21.67 -6.17
N GLY A 331 9.93 -20.40 -5.92
CA GLY A 331 9.60 -19.24 -6.74
C GLY A 331 8.10 -18.90 -6.77
N TRP A 332 7.75 -17.98 -7.66
CA TRP A 332 6.38 -17.51 -7.85
C TRP A 332 5.45 -18.62 -8.37
N LYS A 333 4.26 -18.67 -7.80
CA LYS A 333 3.15 -19.49 -8.30
C LYS A 333 2.15 -18.55 -8.98
N ALA A 334 1.94 -18.75 -10.29
CA ALA A 334 1.04 -17.91 -11.08
C ALA A 334 -0.31 -18.61 -11.27
N GLU A 335 -1.39 -17.83 -11.09
CA GLU A 335 -2.78 -18.20 -11.40
C GLU A 335 -3.40 -17.05 -12.20
N SER A 336 -4.57 -17.27 -12.81
CA SER A 336 -5.24 -16.25 -13.61
C SER A 336 -6.53 -15.77 -12.94
N MET A 337 -6.68 -14.44 -12.81
CA MET A 337 -7.96 -13.81 -12.51
C MET A 337 -8.94 -14.03 -13.67
N PRO A 338 -10.26 -14.03 -13.40
CA PRO A 338 -11.27 -14.10 -14.47
C PRO A 338 -11.27 -12.88 -15.40
N VAL A 339 -10.78 -11.72 -14.93
CA VAL A 339 -10.74 -10.46 -15.68
C VAL A 339 -9.35 -9.84 -15.57
N PRO A 340 -8.66 -9.58 -16.70
CA PRO A 340 -7.34 -8.92 -16.69
C PRO A 340 -7.45 -7.50 -16.18
N ARG A 341 -6.38 -6.97 -15.53
CA ARG A 341 -6.38 -5.61 -14.99
C ARG A 341 -5.00 -4.97 -15.01
N VAL A 342 -4.94 -3.71 -15.42
CA VAL A 342 -3.96 -2.74 -14.96
C VAL A 342 -4.63 -1.85 -13.91
N MET A 343 -3.87 -1.34 -12.93
CA MET A 343 -4.36 -0.48 -11.84
C MET A 343 -5.47 -1.11 -10.96
N PRO A 344 -5.43 -2.42 -10.64
CA PRO A 344 -6.36 -2.95 -9.66
C PRO A 344 -5.99 -2.49 -8.25
N GLU A 345 -7.00 -2.40 -7.37
CA GLU A 345 -6.81 -2.29 -5.93
C GLU A 345 -7.08 -3.65 -5.27
N LEU A 346 -6.18 -4.07 -4.39
CA LEU A 346 -6.28 -5.31 -3.60
C LEU A 346 -6.58 -4.97 -2.15
N ILE A 347 -7.75 -5.34 -1.64
CA ILE A 347 -8.23 -4.95 -0.33
C ILE A 347 -8.36 -6.17 0.58
N LEU A 348 -7.61 -6.19 1.69
CA LEU A 348 -7.79 -7.19 2.75
C LEU A 348 -9.14 -6.99 3.42
N LEU A 349 -9.90 -8.07 3.56
CA LEU A 349 -11.14 -8.10 4.31
C LEU A 349 -10.91 -8.73 5.70
N PRO A 350 -11.73 -8.38 6.72
CA PRO A 350 -11.58 -8.94 8.07
C PRO A 350 -11.76 -10.46 8.13
N ASP A 351 -12.40 -11.06 7.14
CA ASP A 351 -12.56 -12.50 7.00
C ASP A 351 -11.35 -13.20 6.33
N SER A 352 -10.26 -12.48 6.12
CA SER A 352 -8.99 -12.95 5.54
C SER A 352 -8.97 -13.13 4.02
N ARG A 353 -10.06 -12.80 3.31
CA ARG A 353 -10.09 -12.77 1.85
C ARG A 353 -9.58 -11.44 1.31
N VAL A 354 -9.29 -11.41 0.01
CA VAL A 354 -8.87 -10.20 -0.72
C VAL A 354 -9.93 -9.85 -1.76
N LEU A 355 -10.45 -8.64 -1.71
CA LEU A 355 -11.31 -8.09 -2.77
C LEU A 355 -10.43 -7.35 -3.79
N ILE A 356 -10.55 -7.70 -5.07
CA ILE A 356 -9.87 -7.07 -6.19
C ILE A 356 -10.87 -6.22 -6.95
N VAL A 357 -10.66 -4.91 -6.98
CA VAL A 357 -11.57 -3.92 -7.58
C VAL A 357 -10.82 -2.97 -8.50
N ASN A 358 -11.55 -2.11 -9.19
CA ASN A 358 -11.01 -1.05 -10.05
C ASN A 358 -10.13 -1.56 -11.21
N GLY A 359 -9.54 -0.63 -11.94
CA GLY A 359 -8.62 -0.88 -13.03
C GLY A 359 -9.28 -0.98 -14.41
N ALA A 360 -8.44 -1.25 -15.40
CA ALA A 360 -8.82 -1.39 -16.80
C ALA A 360 -8.30 -2.70 -17.39
N GLN A 361 -9.03 -3.27 -18.35
CA GLN A 361 -8.68 -4.54 -18.99
C GLN A 361 -7.67 -4.38 -20.11
N SER A 362 -7.39 -3.14 -20.52
CA SER A 362 -6.39 -2.82 -21.54
C SER A 362 -5.69 -1.50 -21.28
N GLY A 363 -4.54 -1.31 -21.92
CA GLY A 363 -3.71 -0.12 -21.85
C GLY A 363 -2.74 -0.10 -20.68
N VAL A 364 -2.44 1.10 -20.22
CA VAL A 364 -1.48 1.39 -19.13
C VAL A 364 -2.01 2.54 -18.27
N ALA A 365 -1.48 2.72 -17.07
CA ALA A 365 -1.81 3.84 -16.20
C ALA A 365 -1.42 5.18 -16.84
N GLY A 366 -2.13 6.26 -16.51
CA GLY A 366 -1.82 7.60 -16.98
C GLY A 366 -2.83 8.19 -17.95
N TYR A 367 -2.47 9.33 -18.49
CA TYR A 367 -3.26 10.06 -19.49
C TYR A 367 -2.35 10.87 -20.42
N GLY A 368 -2.82 11.13 -21.63
CA GLY A 368 -2.17 12.05 -22.57
C GLY A 368 -0.88 11.53 -23.22
N ASN A 369 -0.53 10.25 -23.09
CA ASN A 369 0.79 9.75 -23.47
C ASN A 369 0.77 8.77 -24.65
N VAL A 370 -0.26 7.91 -24.75
CA VAL A 370 -0.32 6.87 -25.79
C VAL A 370 -0.92 7.40 -27.09
N GLY A 371 -0.64 6.73 -28.21
CA GLY A 371 -1.05 7.22 -29.53
C GLY A 371 -2.57 7.18 -29.79
N ASN A 372 -3.29 6.27 -29.13
CA ASN A 372 -4.74 6.05 -29.34
C ASN A 372 -5.53 6.17 -28.02
N GLN A 373 -5.39 7.31 -27.36
CA GLN A 373 -6.09 7.62 -26.11
C GLN A 373 -7.61 7.54 -26.26
N ILE A 374 -8.30 7.16 -25.18
CA ILE A 374 -9.77 7.26 -25.09
C ILE A 374 -10.11 8.50 -24.27
N GLY A 375 -10.57 9.56 -24.93
CA GLY A 375 -10.51 10.89 -24.33
C GLY A 375 -9.06 11.29 -24.09
N GLN A 376 -8.62 11.33 -22.83
CA GLN A 376 -7.20 11.47 -22.47
C GLN A 376 -6.62 10.19 -21.83
N SER A 377 -7.46 9.19 -21.55
CA SER A 377 -7.02 7.97 -20.85
C SER A 377 -6.05 7.14 -21.69
N ASN A 378 -4.96 6.68 -21.08
CA ASN A 378 -4.03 5.71 -21.64
C ASN A 378 -4.53 4.25 -21.55
N ALA A 379 -5.69 4.02 -20.93
CA ALA A 379 -6.31 2.72 -20.72
C ALA A 379 -7.77 2.73 -21.17
N ASP A 380 -8.31 1.54 -21.45
CA ASP A 380 -9.69 1.34 -21.88
C ASP A 380 -10.30 0.08 -21.25
N HIS A 381 -11.59 -0.17 -21.50
CA HIS A 381 -12.33 -1.31 -20.99
C HIS A 381 -12.29 -1.41 -19.44
N PRO A 382 -12.95 -0.48 -18.72
CA PRO A 382 -13.00 -0.50 -17.26
C PRO A 382 -13.45 -1.86 -16.71
N ALA A 383 -12.78 -2.34 -15.66
CA ALA A 383 -13.10 -3.60 -15.02
C ALA A 383 -14.17 -3.41 -13.93
N PHE A 384 -15.43 -3.42 -14.33
CA PHE A 384 -16.58 -3.11 -13.45
C PHE A 384 -16.89 -4.16 -12.41
N THR A 385 -16.61 -5.44 -12.68
CA THR A 385 -16.98 -6.54 -11.78
C THR A 385 -15.82 -6.87 -10.83
N PRO A 386 -16.01 -6.75 -9.51
CA PRO A 386 -15.00 -7.18 -8.55
C PRO A 386 -14.75 -8.68 -8.56
N VAL A 387 -13.60 -9.06 -8.01
CA VAL A 387 -13.19 -10.46 -7.83
C VAL A 387 -12.77 -10.67 -6.38
N ILE A 388 -13.29 -11.70 -5.73
CA ILE A 388 -12.76 -12.20 -4.46
C ILE A 388 -11.64 -13.19 -4.75
N TYR A 389 -10.54 -13.05 -4.01
CA TYR A 389 -9.48 -14.04 -3.91
C TYR A 389 -9.50 -14.64 -2.50
N ASP A 390 -9.66 -15.95 -2.41
CA ASP A 390 -9.56 -16.73 -1.17
C ASP A 390 -8.19 -17.37 -1.07
N PRO A 391 -7.28 -16.88 -0.22
CA PRO A 391 -5.93 -17.43 -0.11
C PRO A 391 -5.90 -18.85 0.47
N ALA A 392 -6.96 -19.29 1.17
CA ALA A 392 -7.05 -20.62 1.79
C ALA A 392 -7.64 -21.68 0.83
N ALA A 393 -8.29 -21.27 -0.26
CA ALA A 393 -8.83 -22.19 -1.24
C ALA A 393 -7.72 -22.91 -2.03
N PRO A 394 -7.98 -24.11 -2.56
CA PRO A 394 -7.04 -24.81 -3.44
C PRO A 394 -6.69 -23.99 -4.69
N ALA A 395 -5.48 -24.20 -5.21
CA ALA A 395 -5.08 -23.60 -6.49
C ALA A 395 -6.11 -23.91 -7.60
N GLY A 396 -6.42 -22.90 -8.42
CA GLY A 396 -7.45 -22.99 -9.45
C GLY A 396 -8.88 -22.74 -8.97
N SER A 397 -9.13 -22.62 -7.66
CA SER A 397 -10.46 -22.36 -7.07
C SER A 397 -10.49 -21.10 -6.20
N ARG A 398 -9.45 -20.25 -6.26
CA ARG A 398 -9.29 -19.09 -5.36
C ARG A 398 -10.09 -17.86 -5.79
N PHE A 399 -10.50 -17.79 -7.05
CA PHE A 399 -11.17 -16.61 -7.59
C PHE A 399 -12.67 -16.81 -7.75
N SER A 400 -13.47 -15.84 -7.34
CA SER A 400 -14.90 -15.81 -7.54
C SER A 400 -15.41 -14.37 -7.72
N SER A 401 -16.36 -14.19 -8.63
CA SER A 401 -17.16 -12.95 -8.75
C SER A 401 -18.65 -13.20 -8.45
N SER A 402 -18.98 -14.39 -7.97
CA SER A 402 -20.37 -14.80 -7.74
C SER A 402 -21.04 -13.92 -6.67
N GLY A 403 -22.21 -13.39 -6.98
CA GLY A 403 -23.01 -12.58 -6.07
C GLY A 403 -22.48 -11.16 -5.85
N ILE A 404 -21.45 -10.72 -6.59
CA ILE A 404 -20.90 -9.37 -6.46
C ILE A 404 -21.47 -8.50 -7.59
N PRO A 405 -22.22 -7.41 -7.29
CA PRO A 405 -22.72 -6.52 -8.32
C PRO A 405 -21.58 -5.77 -9.03
N ALA A 406 -21.71 -5.58 -10.33
CA ALA A 406 -20.82 -4.73 -11.08
C ALA A 406 -21.07 -3.24 -10.76
N SER A 407 -20.01 -2.45 -10.67
CA SER A 407 -20.14 -0.98 -10.70
C SER A 407 -20.54 -0.51 -12.10
N THR A 408 -21.07 0.69 -12.18
CA THR A 408 -21.31 1.40 -13.45
C THR A 408 -20.37 2.59 -13.63
N ILE A 409 -19.50 2.83 -12.63
CA ILE A 409 -18.54 3.94 -12.65
C ILE A 409 -17.18 3.40 -13.12
N PRO A 410 -16.62 3.93 -14.21
CA PRO A 410 -15.27 3.56 -14.63
C PRO A 410 -14.24 4.10 -13.63
N ARG A 411 -13.59 3.19 -12.90
CA ARG A 411 -12.55 3.52 -11.94
C ARG A 411 -11.21 3.00 -12.44
N MET A 412 -10.50 3.86 -13.13
CA MET A 412 -9.22 3.58 -13.80
C MET A 412 -8.09 4.40 -13.13
N TYR A 413 -7.32 5.14 -13.92
CA TYR A 413 -6.19 5.92 -13.40
C TYR A 413 -6.66 6.96 -12.37
N HIS A 414 -5.93 7.09 -11.25
CA HIS A 414 -6.29 7.94 -10.12
C HIS A 414 -7.60 7.50 -9.41
N SER A 415 -7.94 6.22 -9.45
CA SER A 415 -8.94 5.65 -8.55
C SER A 415 -8.28 4.96 -7.36
N THR A 416 -9.00 4.86 -6.27
CA THR A 416 -8.56 4.24 -5.01
C THR A 416 -9.67 3.43 -4.38
N ALA A 417 -9.29 2.47 -3.53
CA ALA A 417 -10.23 1.74 -2.68
C ALA A 417 -9.59 1.39 -1.33
N THR A 418 -10.40 1.27 -0.29
CA THR A 418 -9.96 0.84 1.03
C THR A 418 -11.07 0.16 1.82
N LEU A 419 -10.70 -0.71 2.78
CA LEU A 419 -11.61 -1.19 3.80
C LEU A 419 -11.97 -0.02 4.73
N THR A 420 -13.22 0.04 5.17
CA THR A 420 -13.65 0.99 6.22
C THR A 420 -13.79 0.28 7.57
N PRO A 421 -13.75 1.01 8.69
CA PRO A 421 -13.92 0.42 10.01
C PRO A 421 -15.22 -0.37 10.19
N ASN A 422 -16.26 0.01 9.45
CA ASN A 422 -17.53 -0.75 9.45
C ASN A 422 -17.43 -2.11 8.71
N GLY A 423 -16.37 -2.36 7.95
CA GLY A 423 -16.19 -3.58 7.16
C GLY A 423 -16.76 -3.48 5.73
N THR A 424 -17.23 -2.31 5.29
CA THR A 424 -17.49 -2.04 3.87
C THR A 424 -16.22 -1.71 3.13
N VAL A 425 -16.20 -1.83 1.81
CA VAL A 425 -15.09 -1.35 0.97
C VAL A 425 -15.53 -0.09 0.24
N MET A 426 -14.85 1.03 0.54
CA MET A 426 -15.04 2.33 -0.11
C MET A 426 -14.23 2.39 -1.40
N LEU A 427 -14.87 2.81 -2.50
CA LEU A 427 -14.25 3.10 -3.77
C LEU A 427 -14.46 4.59 -4.09
N ALA A 428 -13.40 5.26 -4.53
CA ALA A 428 -13.45 6.68 -4.86
C ALA A 428 -12.49 7.03 -6.01
N GLY A 429 -12.66 8.21 -6.58
CA GLY A 429 -11.77 8.73 -7.63
C GLY A 429 -11.94 8.02 -8.97
N SER A 430 -11.12 8.36 -9.84
CA SER A 430 -10.79 8.11 -11.24
C SER A 430 -10.70 9.45 -11.98
N ASN A 431 -9.52 9.81 -12.41
CA ASN A 431 -9.30 11.00 -13.22
C ASN A 431 -8.14 10.79 -14.20
N PRO A 432 -8.38 10.07 -15.32
CA PRO A 432 -7.37 9.87 -16.35
C PRO A 432 -7.29 11.10 -17.29
N ASN A 433 -7.22 12.32 -16.71
CA ASN A 433 -7.25 13.58 -17.45
C ASN A 433 -6.24 14.58 -16.90
N ASN A 434 -5.80 15.51 -17.74
CA ASN A 434 -4.89 16.58 -17.34
C ASN A 434 -5.52 17.56 -16.34
N ASP A 435 -6.81 17.85 -16.51
CA ASP A 435 -7.62 18.69 -15.63
C ASP A 435 -9.02 18.07 -15.50
N VAL A 436 -9.88 18.68 -14.72
CA VAL A 436 -11.28 18.26 -14.55
C VAL A 436 -12.02 18.26 -15.89
N THR A 437 -12.72 17.18 -16.19
CA THR A 437 -13.52 17.03 -17.39
C THR A 437 -14.77 16.20 -17.16
N THR A 438 -15.81 16.47 -17.97
CA THR A 438 -17.03 15.65 -18.07
C THR A 438 -17.04 14.71 -19.28
N ARG A 439 -15.97 14.75 -20.09
CA ARG A 439 -15.83 13.89 -21.29
C ARG A 439 -15.36 12.49 -20.86
N ASN A 440 -15.30 11.59 -21.81
CA ASN A 440 -14.90 10.21 -21.62
C ASN A 440 -13.37 10.06 -21.37
N TYR A 441 -12.90 9.51 -20.25
CA TYR A 441 -13.58 9.11 -19.00
C TYR A 441 -13.62 10.29 -18.05
N PRO A 442 -14.78 10.66 -17.47
CA PRO A 442 -14.90 11.88 -16.68
C PRO A 442 -14.13 11.82 -15.35
N THR A 443 -13.80 13.00 -14.82
CA THR A 443 -13.31 13.14 -13.45
C THR A 443 -14.39 12.68 -12.47
N GLU A 444 -14.05 11.76 -11.57
CA GLU A 444 -15.02 11.10 -10.71
C GLU A 444 -14.89 11.56 -9.25
N TYR A 445 -15.98 12.04 -8.68
CA TYR A 445 -16.08 12.48 -7.28
C TYR A 445 -16.99 11.60 -6.43
N ARG A 446 -17.84 10.79 -7.07
CA ARG A 446 -18.81 9.94 -6.36
C ARG A 446 -18.09 8.83 -5.60
N VAL A 447 -18.65 8.50 -4.44
CA VAL A 447 -18.16 7.41 -3.60
C VAL A 447 -19.13 6.23 -3.70
N GLU A 448 -18.57 5.04 -3.86
CA GLU A 448 -19.31 3.77 -3.79
C GLU A 448 -18.82 2.94 -2.62
N PHE A 449 -19.75 2.17 -2.03
CA PHE A 449 -19.47 1.24 -0.95
C PHE A 449 -19.94 -0.16 -1.33
N TYR A 450 -19.00 -1.11 -1.43
CA TYR A 450 -19.34 -2.53 -1.44
C TYR A 450 -19.56 -3.03 -0.02
N SER A 451 -20.70 -3.69 0.19
CA SER A 451 -21.02 -4.34 1.45
C SER A 451 -20.94 -5.86 1.27
N PRO A 452 -19.92 -6.51 1.85
CA PRO A 452 -19.80 -7.96 1.84
C PRO A 452 -20.97 -8.66 2.56
N PRO A 453 -21.28 -9.92 2.25
CA PRO A 453 -22.40 -10.66 2.83
C PRO A 453 -22.39 -10.73 4.36
N TYR A 454 -21.23 -10.68 5.01
CA TYR A 454 -21.13 -10.70 6.46
C TYR A 454 -21.79 -9.47 7.12
N LEU A 455 -21.98 -8.37 6.39
CA LEU A 455 -22.65 -7.17 6.93
C LEU A 455 -24.18 -7.33 7.07
N SER A 456 -24.77 -8.31 6.39
CA SER A 456 -26.18 -8.65 6.53
C SER A 456 -26.45 -9.65 7.67
N GLN A 457 -25.41 -10.16 8.33
CA GLN A 457 -25.51 -11.10 9.43
C GLN A 457 -25.52 -10.40 10.78
N PRO A 458 -26.08 -11.02 11.84
CA PRO A 458 -25.87 -10.56 13.21
C PRO A 458 -24.38 -10.51 13.52
N ARG A 459 -23.88 -9.33 13.91
CA ARG A 459 -22.45 -9.08 14.13
C ARG A 459 -22.08 -9.16 15.61
N PRO A 460 -20.89 -9.67 15.95
CA PRO A 460 -20.37 -9.54 17.30
C PRO A 460 -20.13 -8.07 17.64
N THR A 461 -20.27 -7.72 18.92
CA THR A 461 -19.84 -6.42 19.47
C THR A 461 -18.86 -6.63 20.60
N TYR A 462 -18.06 -5.63 20.90
CA TYR A 462 -17.13 -5.70 22.01
C TYR A 462 -16.82 -4.31 22.60
N THR A 463 -16.32 -4.32 23.83
CA THR A 463 -15.84 -3.14 24.56
C THR A 463 -14.55 -3.48 25.30
N GLY A 464 -13.89 -2.48 25.89
CA GLY A 464 -12.68 -2.69 26.67
C GLY A 464 -11.38 -2.65 25.87
N LEU A 465 -11.42 -2.21 24.58
CA LEU A 465 -10.20 -2.01 23.80
C LEU A 465 -9.38 -0.86 24.41
N PRO A 466 -8.12 -1.09 24.80
CA PRO A 466 -7.25 -0.01 25.27
C PRO A 466 -6.88 0.95 24.13
N ALA A 467 -6.60 2.22 24.44
CA ALA A 467 -6.15 3.22 23.47
C ALA A 467 -4.81 2.87 22.82
N THR A 468 -3.97 2.10 23.55
CA THR A 468 -2.71 1.54 23.04
C THR A 468 -2.61 0.07 23.42
N VAL A 469 -2.11 -0.76 22.51
CA VAL A 469 -1.84 -2.19 22.71
C VAL A 469 -0.33 -2.41 22.58
N ASN A 470 0.35 -2.61 23.71
CA ASN A 470 1.79 -2.88 23.72
C ASN A 470 2.11 -4.27 23.16
N PHE A 471 3.31 -4.44 22.64
CA PHE A 471 3.79 -5.72 22.13
C PHE A 471 3.81 -6.78 23.23
N GLY A 472 3.28 -7.96 22.93
CA GLY A 472 3.22 -9.10 23.86
C GLY A 472 2.37 -8.87 25.11
N SER A 473 1.76 -7.70 25.29
CA SER A 473 0.91 -7.42 26.45
C SER A 473 -0.46 -8.11 26.31
N THR A 474 -1.03 -8.50 27.44
CA THR A 474 -2.37 -9.09 27.49
C THR A 474 -3.39 -8.05 27.89
N PHE A 475 -4.55 -8.05 27.21
CA PHE A 475 -5.72 -7.25 27.53
C PHE A 475 -7.00 -8.08 27.35
N THR A 476 -8.11 -7.60 27.85
CA THR A 476 -9.41 -8.30 27.76
C THR A 476 -10.44 -7.46 27.02
N LEU A 477 -11.23 -8.13 26.18
CA LEU A 477 -12.41 -7.55 25.54
C LEU A 477 -13.66 -8.20 26.10
N SER A 478 -14.62 -7.41 26.57
CA SER A 478 -15.96 -7.89 26.86
C SER A 478 -16.71 -8.02 25.53
N VAL A 479 -17.17 -9.23 25.20
CA VAL A 479 -17.77 -9.53 23.90
C VAL A 479 -19.23 -9.95 24.04
N THR A 480 -20.04 -9.56 23.05
CA THR A 480 -21.37 -10.09 22.82
C THR A 480 -21.38 -10.80 21.48
N LEU A 481 -21.49 -12.12 21.52
CA LEU A 481 -21.55 -12.94 20.30
C LEU A 481 -23.01 -13.19 19.91
N PRO A 482 -23.31 -13.25 18.58
CA PRO A 482 -24.64 -13.65 18.11
C PRO A 482 -25.02 -15.07 18.59
N SER A 483 -26.33 -15.33 18.68
CA SER A 483 -26.82 -16.65 19.04
C SER A 483 -26.31 -17.74 18.10
N GLY A 484 -25.87 -18.88 18.67
CA GLY A 484 -25.31 -20.01 17.91
C GLY A 484 -23.82 -19.90 17.56
N VAL A 485 -23.19 -18.74 17.78
CA VAL A 485 -21.73 -18.59 17.59
C VAL A 485 -20.98 -19.25 18.74
N ASN A 486 -19.97 -20.07 18.39
CA ASN A 486 -19.21 -20.84 19.37
C ASN A 486 -17.74 -20.39 19.51
N GLY A 487 -17.22 -19.70 18.50
CA GLY A 487 -15.85 -19.23 18.47
C GLY A 487 -15.70 -17.84 17.87
N ALA A 488 -14.66 -17.15 18.27
CA ALA A 488 -14.25 -15.86 17.71
C ALA A 488 -12.73 -15.72 17.76
N SER A 489 -12.19 -14.98 16.82
CA SER A 489 -10.77 -14.60 16.75
C SER A 489 -10.64 -13.07 16.71
N VAL A 490 -9.47 -12.56 17.08
CA VAL A 490 -9.19 -11.12 17.10
C VAL A 490 -8.15 -10.80 16.04
N TRP A 491 -8.42 -9.77 15.23
CA TRP A 491 -7.56 -9.32 14.14
C TRP A 491 -7.20 -7.85 14.31
N ALA A 492 -5.92 -7.56 14.20
CA ALA A 492 -5.41 -6.20 14.07
C ALA A 492 -5.18 -5.91 12.59
N MET A 493 -5.86 -4.90 12.05
CA MET A 493 -5.75 -4.51 10.66
C MET A 493 -5.22 -3.09 10.52
N ASP A 494 -4.16 -2.93 9.74
CA ASP A 494 -3.73 -1.65 9.20
C ASP A 494 -4.47 -1.43 7.87
N LEU A 495 -5.21 -0.34 7.76
CA LEU A 495 -5.98 -0.03 6.56
C LEU A 495 -5.12 0.66 5.49
N GLY A 496 -3.92 1.10 5.85
CA GLY A 496 -2.90 1.59 4.92
C GLY A 496 -3.23 2.89 4.20
N PHE A 497 -2.47 3.12 3.14
CA PHE A 497 -2.61 4.26 2.22
C PHE A 497 -2.67 3.74 0.78
N ALA A 498 -3.73 4.09 0.06
CA ALA A 498 -3.96 3.64 -1.32
C ALA A 498 -3.66 4.75 -2.33
N THR A 499 -2.93 4.42 -3.38
CA THR A 499 -2.71 5.26 -4.57
C THR A 499 -2.22 4.41 -5.74
N HIS A 500 -2.67 4.67 -6.97
CA HIS A 500 -2.13 4.10 -8.23
C HIS A 500 -2.05 2.55 -8.28
N GLY A 501 -2.94 1.84 -7.56
CA GLY A 501 -2.91 0.38 -7.43
C GLY A 501 -1.93 -0.14 -6.36
N VAL A 502 -1.24 0.74 -5.64
CA VAL A 502 -0.35 0.36 -4.53
C VAL A 502 -1.02 0.70 -3.20
N HIS A 503 -1.18 -0.30 -2.34
CA HIS A 503 -1.79 -0.18 -1.03
C HIS A 503 -0.73 -0.32 0.06
N MET A 504 -0.08 0.78 0.40
CA MET A 504 1.07 0.85 1.32
C MET A 504 0.63 0.60 2.75
N ASP A 505 1.48 -0.08 3.54
CA ASP A 505 1.30 -0.43 4.95
C ASP A 505 0.11 -1.36 5.25
N THR A 506 -0.77 -1.67 4.30
CA THR A 506 -1.91 -2.55 4.56
C THR A 506 -1.48 -3.90 5.12
N ARG A 507 -2.14 -4.34 6.20
CA ARG A 507 -1.76 -5.54 6.95
C ARG A 507 -2.94 -6.10 7.73
N ALA A 508 -3.02 -7.43 7.82
CA ALA A 508 -3.91 -8.13 8.73
C ALA A 508 -3.11 -9.11 9.57
N VAL A 509 -3.18 -8.99 10.89
CA VAL A 509 -2.49 -9.86 11.85
C VAL A 509 -3.51 -10.48 12.79
N LYS A 510 -3.61 -11.81 12.78
CA LYS A 510 -4.39 -12.56 13.78
C LYS A 510 -3.67 -12.49 15.12
N LEU A 511 -4.36 -12.00 16.14
CA LEU A 511 -3.84 -11.94 17.49
C LEU A 511 -4.10 -13.26 18.23
N VAL A 512 -3.16 -13.69 19.06
CA VAL A 512 -3.39 -14.82 19.97
C VAL A 512 -4.51 -14.42 20.93
N SER A 513 -5.60 -15.20 20.95
CA SER A 513 -6.75 -14.90 21.78
C SER A 513 -7.45 -16.16 22.27
N THR A 514 -8.03 -16.09 23.48
CA THR A 514 -8.79 -17.17 24.09
C THR A 514 -10.15 -16.66 24.52
N LEU A 515 -11.21 -17.31 24.03
CA LEU A 515 -12.59 -17.03 24.42
C LEU A 515 -12.90 -17.79 25.73
N SER A 516 -13.50 -17.10 26.71
CA SER A 516 -13.95 -17.70 27.97
C SER A 516 -15.06 -18.75 27.75
N SER A 517 -15.23 -19.66 28.67
CA SER A 517 -16.26 -20.73 28.58
C SER A 517 -17.68 -20.19 28.54
N ASP A 518 -17.95 -19.05 29.17
CA ASP A 518 -19.24 -18.35 29.13
C ASP A 518 -19.41 -17.48 27.87
N LYS A 519 -18.39 -17.44 26.98
CA LYS A 519 -18.36 -16.70 25.71
C LYS A 519 -18.55 -15.18 25.83
N ARG A 520 -18.19 -14.60 26.98
CA ARG A 520 -18.36 -13.18 27.28
C ARG A 520 -17.06 -12.38 27.30
N THR A 521 -15.93 -13.07 27.34
CA THR A 521 -14.62 -12.42 27.45
C THR A 521 -13.62 -13.04 26.47
N LEU A 522 -12.93 -12.20 25.69
CA LEU A 522 -11.75 -12.58 24.94
C LEU A 522 -10.52 -12.05 25.68
N THR A 523 -9.63 -12.94 26.09
CA THR A 523 -8.29 -12.59 26.53
C THR A 523 -7.39 -12.56 25.31
N VAL A 524 -6.76 -11.42 25.03
CA VAL A 524 -6.04 -11.14 23.79
C VAL A 524 -4.60 -10.77 24.11
N THR A 525 -3.66 -11.31 23.36
CA THR A 525 -2.24 -10.90 23.43
C THR A 525 -1.93 -10.02 22.22
N GLY A 526 -1.34 -8.84 22.46
CA GLY A 526 -0.87 -7.93 21.42
C GLY A 526 0.16 -8.58 20.49
N PRO A 527 0.43 -8.00 19.32
CA PRO A 527 1.42 -8.53 18.39
C PRO A 527 2.76 -8.80 19.09
N PRO A 528 3.54 -9.83 18.69
CA PRO A 528 4.80 -10.18 19.39
C PRO A 528 5.82 -9.04 19.43
N ASN A 529 5.91 -8.27 18.37
CA ASN A 529 6.89 -7.17 18.22
C ASN A 529 6.54 -6.26 17.02
N GLY A 530 7.31 -5.17 16.85
CA GLY A 530 7.14 -4.19 15.77
C GLY A 530 7.47 -4.69 14.36
N ARG A 531 8.01 -5.90 14.22
CA ARG A 531 8.26 -6.52 12.91
C ARG A 531 7.02 -7.23 12.39
N ILE A 532 6.26 -7.88 13.28
CA ILE A 532 4.97 -8.51 12.94
C ILE A 532 3.92 -7.43 12.65
N TYR A 533 3.85 -6.41 13.49
CA TYR A 533 2.99 -5.24 13.29
C TYR A 533 3.79 -3.97 13.63
N PRO A 534 4.19 -3.14 12.64
CA PRO A 534 4.87 -1.88 12.92
C PRO A 534 4.06 -0.99 13.87
N PRO A 535 4.70 -0.31 14.87
CA PRO A 535 3.99 0.61 15.75
C PRO A 535 3.15 1.61 14.93
N GLY A 536 1.91 1.85 15.35
CA GLY A 536 1.02 2.77 14.67
C GLY A 536 -0.45 2.37 14.73
N PRO A 537 -1.33 2.99 13.92
CA PRO A 537 -2.76 2.74 14.00
C PRO A 537 -3.12 1.32 13.59
N ALA A 538 -4.11 0.78 14.29
CA ALA A 538 -4.75 -0.49 13.97
C ALA A 538 -6.25 -0.38 14.20
N PHE A 539 -7.02 -1.12 13.40
CA PHE A 539 -8.44 -1.35 13.63
C PHE A 539 -8.60 -2.80 14.10
N ILE A 540 -9.17 -2.97 15.29
CA ILE A 540 -9.34 -4.29 15.89
C ILE A 540 -10.72 -4.84 15.52
N TYR A 541 -10.74 -6.02 14.92
CA TYR A 541 -11.96 -6.74 14.60
C TYR A 541 -12.03 -8.03 15.42
N VAL A 542 -13.20 -8.26 16.03
CA VAL A 542 -13.59 -9.58 16.54
C VAL A 542 -14.34 -10.28 15.43
N VAL A 543 -13.82 -11.41 14.96
CA VAL A 543 -14.36 -12.15 13.83
C VAL A 543 -14.84 -13.51 14.30
N THR A 544 -16.12 -13.82 14.08
CA THR A 544 -16.72 -15.11 14.47
C THR A 544 -16.11 -16.27 13.67
N ASP A 545 -16.31 -17.50 14.14
CA ASP A 545 -15.95 -18.74 13.43
C ASP A 545 -16.61 -18.85 12.04
N ALA A 546 -17.76 -18.18 11.82
CA ALA A 546 -18.42 -18.05 10.52
C ALA A 546 -17.85 -16.93 9.64
N GLY A 547 -16.82 -16.19 10.06
CA GLY A 547 -16.23 -15.08 9.29
C GLY A 547 -17.00 -13.75 9.37
N VAL A 548 -17.89 -13.56 10.35
CA VAL A 548 -18.62 -12.29 10.55
C VAL A 548 -17.82 -11.36 11.45
N PRO A 549 -17.35 -10.19 10.97
CA PRO A 549 -16.59 -9.23 11.78
C PRO A 549 -17.49 -8.30 12.60
N SER A 550 -16.98 -7.85 13.74
CA SER A 550 -17.47 -6.68 14.47
C SER A 550 -17.22 -5.39 13.67
N PHE A 551 -17.65 -4.24 14.20
CA PHE A 551 -17.06 -2.96 13.86
C PHE A 551 -15.58 -2.97 14.27
N GLY A 552 -14.70 -2.34 13.46
CA GLY A 552 -13.28 -2.21 13.74
C GLY A 552 -12.99 -0.95 14.55
N HIS A 553 -12.76 -1.10 15.85
CA HIS A 553 -12.38 0.03 16.69
C HIS A 553 -10.90 0.34 16.61
N LYS A 554 -10.57 1.63 16.59
CA LYS A 554 -9.18 2.10 16.43
C LYS A 554 -8.39 2.02 17.74
N THR A 555 -7.16 1.55 17.65
CA THR A 555 -6.15 1.60 18.70
C THR A 555 -4.79 1.94 18.09
N ILE A 556 -3.77 2.18 18.91
CA ILE A 556 -2.38 2.26 18.48
C ILE A 556 -1.65 0.99 18.95
N ILE A 557 -1.06 0.26 18.04
CA ILE A 557 -0.13 -0.83 18.37
C ILE A 557 1.22 -0.23 18.77
N GLY A 558 1.79 -0.71 19.88
CA GLY A 558 2.97 -0.16 20.51
C GLY A 558 2.62 0.82 21.63
N THR A 559 3.56 1.64 22.03
CA THR A 559 3.41 2.59 23.16
C THR A 559 2.63 3.85 22.81
N GLY A 560 2.36 4.10 21.53
CA GLY A 560 1.82 5.38 21.05
C GLY A 560 2.83 6.53 21.03
N ALA A 561 4.10 6.24 21.32
CA ALA A 561 5.17 7.24 21.25
C ALA A 561 5.49 7.61 19.80
N SER A 562 5.98 8.82 19.60
CA SER A 562 6.58 9.24 18.32
C SER A 562 7.79 8.35 17.97
N PRO A 563 8.10 8.17 16.70
CA PRO A 563 9.32 7.45 16.29
C PRO A 563 10.58 8.05 16.92
N PRO A 564 11.64 7.27 17.09
CA PRO A 564 12.92 7.77 17.60
C PRO A 564 13.45 8.93 16.76
N VAL A 565 13.96 9.96 17.42
CA VAL A 565 14.51 11.18 16.81
C VAL A 565 16.02 11.17 16.93
N ASP A 566 16.72 11.31 15.79
CA ASP A 566 18.17 11.57 15.72
C ASP A 566 18.38 13.05 15.39
N GLN A 567 18.63 13.85 16.44
CA GLN A 567 18.78 15.31 16.27
C GLN A 567 19.99 15.65 15.40
N GLY A 568 21.09 14.87 15.48
CA GLY A 568 22.26 15.08 14.64
C GLY A 568 21.96 14.87 13.16
N ALA A 569 21.15 13.86 12.84
CA ALA A 569 20.71 13.59 11.47
C ALA A 569 19.76 14.69 10.96
N ILE A 570 18.85 15.18 11.80
CA ILE A 570 17.95 16.31 11.47
C ILE A 570 18.76 17.57 11.18
N ASP A 571 19.67 17.93 12.06
CA ASP A 571 20.50 19.14 11.92
C ASP A 571 21.38 19.06 10.67
N ASN A 572 21.95 17.88 10.39
CA ASN A 572 22.72 17.67 9.17
C ASN A 572 21.84 17.78 7.92
N MET A 573 20.67 17.16 7.92
CA MET A 573 19.71 17.26 6.82
C MET A 573 19.35 18.71 6.52
N LEU A 574 19.03 19.49 7.56
CA LEU A 574 18.66 20.91 7.42
C LEU A 574 19.80 21.78 6.89
N ARG A 575 21.05 21.49 7.27
CA ARG A 575 22.23 22.23 6.77
C ARG A 575 22.63 21.84 5.35
N SER A 576 22.46 20.55 5.00
CA SER A 576 22.97 19.97 3.76
C SER A 576 21.97 19.99 2.60
N THR A 577 20.74 20.41 2.84
CA THR A 577 19.68 20.46 1.82
C THR A 577 18.97 21.81 1.85
N SER A 578 18.46 22.23 0.69
CA SER A 578 17.56 23.38 0.58
C SER A 578 16.12 22.89 0.51
N GLY A 579 15.20 23.60 1.16
CA GLY A 579 13.77 23.35 0.98
C GLY A 579 13.31 23.73 -0.44
N PRO A 580 12.12 23.29 -0.87
CA PRO A 580 11.56 23.72 -2.13
C PRO A 580 11.45 25.23 -2.16
N SER A 581 11.86 25.86 -3.28
CA SER A 581 11.68 27.30 -3.45
C SER A 581 10.18 27.63 -3.39
N LEU A 582 9.81 28.55 -2.52
CA LEU A 582 8.45 29.11 -2.47
C LEU A 582 8.19 30.12 -3.62
N LEU A 583 9.26 30.49 -4.34
CA LEU A 583 9.20 31.38 -5.50
C LEU A 583 9.05 30.57 -6.80
N ALA A 584 8.48 31.20 -7.81
CA ALA A 584 8.29 30.61 -9.14
C ALA A 584 9.65 30.50 -9.84
N ASP A 585 10.29 29.32 -9.82
CA ASP A 585 11.45 29.05 -10.62
C ASP A 585 11.00 28.58 -12.03
N GLY A 586 11.18 29.43 -13.03
CA GLY A 586 11.00 29.15 -14.44
C GLY A 586 9.80 29.82 -15.11
N PRO A 587 9.84 29.99 -16.44
CA PRO A 587 8.73 30.53 -17.20
C PRO A 587 7.51 29.61 -17.14
N VAL A 588 6.33 30.19 -16.97
CA VAL A 588 5.06 29.49 -17.06
C VAL A 588 4.93 28.90 -18.47
N PRO A 589 4.69 27.58 -18.66
CA PRO A 589 4.33 27.07 -19.97
C PRO A 589 3.09 27.81 -20.50
N THR A 590 3.14 28.31 -21.72
CA THR A 590 1.99 28.91 -22.37
C THR A 590 0.90 27.85 -22.58
N GLU A 591 -0.36 28.24 -22.46
CA GLU A 591 -1.51 27.35 -22.72
C GLU A 591 -1.38 26.75 -24.13
N GLY A 592 -1.15 25.46 -24.24
CA GLY A 592 -1.05 24.74 -25.51
C GLY A 592 0.07 23.70 -25.59
N GLU A 593 1.06 23.73 -24.72
CA GLU A 593 2.10 22.72 -24.77
C GLU A 593 1.74 21.56 -23.83
N GLY A 594 1.18 20.51 -24.45
CA GLY A 594 1.00 19.20 -23.83
C GLY A 594 2.33 18.69 -23.29
N SER A 595 2.26 17.95 -22.20
CA SER A 595 3.36 17.36 -21.45
C SER A 595 4.56 17.05 -22.34
N HIS A 596 5.65 17.69 -22.07
CA HIS A 596 6.88 17.52 -22.83
C HIS A 596 7.36 16.09 -22.79
N VAL A 597 7.26 15.46 -23.91
CA VAL A 597 8.09 14.32 -24.29
C VAL A 597 9.51 14.82 -24.31
N ALA A 598 10.31 14.47 -23.30
CA ALA A 598 11.75 14.50 -23.46
C ALA A 598 12.10 13.46 -24.53
N THR A 599 12.23 13.91 -25.76
CA THR A 599 12.82 13.11 -26.84
C THR A 599 14.30 12.90 -26.53
N ASN A 600 14.61 11.87 -25.74
CA ASN A 600 15.96 11.35 -25.69
C ASN A 600 16.16 10.49 -26.94
N VAL A 601 16.60 11.12 -28.00
CA VAL A 601 17.31 10.46 -29.09
C VAL A 601 18.66 10.03 -28.52
N ILE A 602 18.85 8.74 -28.31
CA ILE A 602 20.16 8.15 -28.06
C ILE A 602 20.86 8.15 -29.43
N PRO A 603 22.07 8.75 -29.57
CA PRO A 603 22.90 8.51 -30.76
C PRO A 603 23.30 7.04 -30.82
N ALA A 604 23.42 6.52 -32.02
CA ALA A 604 23.74 5.14 -32.39
C ALA A 604 24.98 4.56 -31.70
#